data_2dfe83438da98fac1ea4031a0d627a70
#
_entry.id   2dfe83438da98fac1ea4031a0d627a70
#
_cell.length_a   1.000
_cell.length_b   1.000
_cell.length_c   1.000
_cell.angle_alpha   90.00
_cell.angle_beta   90.00
_cell.angle_gamma   90.00
#
_symmetry.space_group_name_H-M   'P 1'
#
loop_
_entity.id
_entity.type
_entity.pdbx_description
1 polymer ?
#
loop_
_entity_poly.entity_id
_entity_poly.type
_entity_poly.pdbx_seq_one_letter_code
_entity_poly.pdbx_strand_id
1 'polypeptide(L)'
;MADFWVTEAMNGFGMTVQVTEELCSKRSEFQKIDVYQTSKLGRMLLLDGIIQLTEFDEFAYHEMLAHIPLFAHENPKRLLVVGGGDGGVLREAGKHPELEVMDI
;
A
#
# COMPACT_ATOMS: atom_id res chain seq x y z
N MET A 1 -11.76 -22.88 2.62
CA MET A 1 -12.51 -22.06 1.68
C MET A 1 -11.97 -22.29 0.27
N ALA A 2 -12.85 -22.38 -0.72
CA ALA A 2 -12.39 -22.51 -2.10
C ALA A 2 -11.72 -21.21 -2.57
N ASP A 3 -10.67 -21.37 -3.35
CA ASP A 3 -9.98 -20.23 -3.98
C ASP A 3 -10.93 -19.52 -4.96
N PHE A 4 -10.80 -18.23 -5.07
CA PHE A 4 -11.55 -17.42 -6.02
C PHE A 4 -10.68 -16.33 -6.64
N TRP A 5 -11.20 -15.67 -7.68
CA TRP A 5 -10.44 -14.64 -8.39
C TRP A 5 -11.06 -13.28 -8.10
N VAL A 6 -10.21 -12.33 -7.72
CA VAL A 6 -10.57 -10.92 -7.56
C VAL A 6 -10.08 -10.18 -8.79
N THR A 7 -10.98 -9.45 -9.44
CA THR A 7 -10.68 -8.69 -10.66
C THR A 7 -10.70 -7.21 -10.37
N GLU A 8 -9.59 -6.54 -10.69
CA GLU A 8 -9.53 -5.08 -10.80
C GLU A 8 -9.85 -4.73 -12.24
N ALA A 9 -11.00 -4.11 -12.47
CA ALA A 9 -11.40 -3.68 -13.81
C ALA A 9 -11.14 -2.18 -13.97
N MET A 10 -10.35 -1.84 -14.97
CA MET A 10 -10.04 -0.47 -15.35
C MET A 10 -10.61 -0.18 -16.74
N ASN A 11 -10.55 1.07 -17.17
CA ASN A 11 -11.15 1.48 -18.44
C ASN A 11 -10.47 0.77 -19.63
N GLY A 12 -11.10 -0.30 -20.10
CA GLY A 12 -10.65 -1.07 -21.25
C GLY A 12 -9.67 -2.22 -20.95
N PHE A 13 -9.18 -2.36 -19.70
CA PHE A 13 -8.33 -3.47 -19.29
C PHE A 13 -8.47 -3.74 -17.80
N GLY A 14 -7.85 -4.80 -17.32
CA GLY A 14 -7.87 -5.13 -15.90
C GLY A 14 -6.88 -6.21 -15.55
N MET A 15 -6.77 -6.47 -14.26
CA MET A 15 -5.99 -7.58 -13.70
C MET A 15 -6.89 -8.48 -12.88
N THR A 16 -6.52 -9.75 -12.80
CA THR A 16 -7.19 -10.68 -11.91
C THR A 16 -6.16 -11.42 -11.07
N VAL A 17 -6.46 -11.58 -9.78
CA VAL A 17 -5.56 -12.18 -8.80
C VAL A 17 -6.31 -13.29 -8.07
N GLN A 18 -5.69 -14.47 -7.99
CA GLN A 18 -6.24 -15.57 -7.23
C GLN A 18 -6.05 -15.31 -5.74
N VAL A 19 -7.14 -15.43 -4.99
CA VAL A 19 -7.16 -15.25 -3.54
C VAL A 19 -7.64 -16.52 -2.86
N THR A 20 -7.12 -16.76 -1.66
CA THR A 20 -7.42 -17.95 -0.85
C THR A 20 -8.34 -17.61 0.32
N GLU A 21 -8.35 -16.34 0.76
CA GLU A 21 -9.14 -15.94 1.92
C GLU A 21 -9.46 -14.44 1.87
N GLU A 22 -10.67 -14.08 2.27
CA GLU A 22 -11.02 -12.68 2.58
C GLU A 22 -10.67 -12.40 4.04
N LEU A 23 -9.70 -11.52 4.27
CA LEU A 23 -9.25 -11.17 5.62
C LEU A 23 -10.07 -10.03 6.23
N CYS A 24 -10.51 -9.09 5.39
CA CYS A 24 -11.31 -7.95 5.83
C CYS A 24 -12.10 -7.40 4.65
N SER A 25 -13.35 -7.03 4.90
CA SER A 25 -14.15 -6.28 3.95
C SER A 25 -15.01 -5.31 4.76
N LYS A 26 -14.74 -4.02 4.62
CA LYS A 26 -15.43 -2.95 5.36
C LYS A 26 -15.67 -1.75 4.47
N ARG A 27 -16.66 -0.96 4.84
CA ARG A 27 -16.93 0.33 4.21
C ARG A 27 -16.80 1.43 5.24
N SER A 28 -15.91 2.39 4.96
CA SER A 28 -15.83 3.65 5.71
C SER A 28 -16.82 4.65 5.13
N GLU A 29 -16.85 5.87 5.68
CA GLU A 29 -17.60 6.98 5.09
C GLU A 29 -17.16 7.29 3.66
N PHE A 30 -15.91 6.99 3.31
CA PHE A 30 -15.27 7.48 2.10
C PHE A 30 -15.09 6.41 1.04
N GLN A 31 -14.90 5.14 1.44
CA GLN A 31 -14.51 4.09 0.50
C GLN A 31 -14.72 2.69 1.07
N LYS A 32 -14.78 1.73 0.17
CA LYS A 32 -14.73 0.32 0.51
C LYS A 32 -13.28 -0.12 0.67
N ILE A 33 -13.01 -0.90 1.70
CA ILE A 33 -11.67 -1.41 2.03
C ILE A 33 -11.75 -2.92 2.05
N ASP A 34 -11.02 -3.58 1.17
CA ASP A 34 -10.92 -5.04 1.13
C ASP A 34 -9.46 -5.48 1.30
N VAL A 35 -9.26 -6.50 2.12
CA VAL A 35 -7.96 -7.14 2.30
C VAL A 35 -8.12 -8.63 2.06
N TYR A 36 -7.34 -9.16 1.13
CA TYR A 36 -7.34 -10.57 0.79
C TYR A 36 -5.97 -11.21 1.02
N GLN A 37 -5.98 -12.48 1.40
CA GLN A 37 -4.81 -13.33 1.27
C GLN A 37 -4.77 -13.86 -0.16
N THR A 38 -3.72 -13.56 -0.90
CA THR A 38 -3.54 -14.08 -2.25
C THR A 38 -2.79 -15.41 -2.24
N SER A 39 -2.87 -16.14 -3.34
CA SER A 39 -2.16 -17.42 -3.47
C SER A 39 -0.64 -17.25 -3.64
N LYS A 40 -0.17 -16.11 -4.19
CA LYS A 40 1.24 -15.91 -4.55
C LYS A 40 1.85 -14.57 -4.17
N LEU A 41 1.03 -13.57 -3.86
CA LEU A 41 1.51 -12.19 -3.66
C LEU A 41 1.44 -11.72 -2.21
N GLY A 42 1.16 -12.63 -1.28
CA GLY A 42 0.91 -12.25 0.12
C GLY A 42 -0.43 -11.55 0.28
N ARG A 43 -0.54 -10.68 1.26
CA ARG A 43 -1.76 -9.89 1.48
C ARG A 43 -1.89 -8.80 0.42
N MET A 44 -3.11 -8.55 0.00
CA MET A 44 -3.45 -7.55 -1.02
C MET A 44 -4.51 -6.61 -0.49
N LEU A 45 -4.28 -5.31 -0.59
CA LEU A 45 -5.22 -4.26 -0.20
C LEU A 45 -5.88 -3.66 -1.44
N LEU A 46 -7.20 -3.55 -1.40
CA LEU A 46 -7.97 -2.83 -2.40
C LEU A 46 -8.76 -1.70 -1.73
N LEU A 47 -8.83 -0.57 -2.43
CA LEU A 47 -9.72 0.55 -2.08
C LEU A 47 -10.68 0.76 -3.25
N ASP A 48 -11.99 0.66 -2.98
CA ASP A 48 -13.06 0.73 -4.01
C ASP A 48 -12.81 -0.24 -5.19
N GLY A 49 -12.30 -1.44 -4.90
CA GLY A 49 -12.03 -2.45 -5.91
C GLY A 49 -10.74 -2.24 -6.71
N ILE A 50 -9.95 -1.21 -6.39
CA ILE A 50 -8.67 -0.91 -7.04
C ILE A 50 -7.54 -1.41 -6.15
N ILE A 51 -6.64 -2.22 -6.71
CA ILE A 51 -5.48 -2.75 -6.01
C ILE A 51 -4.54 -1.60 -5.66
N GLN A 52 -4.25 -1.45 -4.38
CA GLN A 52 -3.32 -0.43 -3.88
C GLN A 52 -1.92 -0.98 -3.70
N LEU A 53 -1.83 -2.17 -3.09
CA LEU A 53 -0.54 -2.82 -2.83
C LEU A 53 -0.72 -4.32 -2.59
N THR A 54 0.38 -5.04 -2.78
CA THR A 54 0.55 -6.41 -2.29
C THR A 54 1.84 -6.51 -1.48
N GLU A 55 1.93 -7.47 -0.58
CA GLU A 55 3.17 -7.69 0.18
C GLU A 55 4.36 -8.08 -0.71
N PHE A 56 4.08 -8.64 -1.87
CA PHE A 56 5.13 -9.06 -2.81
C PHE A 56 5.92 -7.88 -3.38
N ASP A 57 5.28 -6.77 -3.72
CA ASP A 57 5.91 -5.66 -4.46
C ASP A 57 5.76 -4.28 -3.82
N GLU A 58 5.10 -4.18 -2.63
CA GLU A 58 4.87 -2.88 -1.98
C GLU A 58 6.18 -2.14 -1.67
N PHE A 59 7.25 -2.87 -1.41
CA PHE A 59 8.53 -2.27 -1.06
C PHE A 59 9.07 -1.35 -2.17
N ALA A 60 8.90 -1.72 -3.43
CA ALA A 60 9.37 -0.92 -4.56
C ALA A 60 8.69 0.46 -4.57
N TYR A 61 7.38 0.49 -4.37
CA TYR A 61 6.60 1.72 -4.28
C TYR A 61 7.01 2.55 -3.06
N HIS A 62 7.05 1.96 -1.89
CA HIS A 62 7.32 2.67 -0.64
C HIS A 62 8.77 3.16 -0.55
N GLU A 63 9.73 2.37 -1.01
CA GLU A 63 11.13 2.80 -1.07
C GLU A 63 11.31 4.01 -1.99
N MET A 64 10.75 3.97 -3.18
CA MET A 64 10.88 5.09 -4.12
C MET A 64 10.16 6.34 -3.60
N LEU A 65 8.97 6.18 -3.05
CA LEU A 65 8.20 7.30 -2.53
C LEU A 65 8.89 7.98 -1.34
N ALA A 66 9.53 7.23 -0.47
CA ALA A 66 10.21 7.76 0.71
C ALA A 66 11.64 8.24 0.41
N HIS A 67 12.46 7.39 -0.22
CA HIS A 67 13.89 7.66 -0.30
C HIS A 67 14.26 8.72 -1.34
N ILE A 68 13.58 8.78 -2.47
CA ILE A 68 13.91 9.78 -3.51
C ILE A 68 13.80 11.20 -2.95
N PRO A 69 12.68 11.65 -2.38
CA PRO A 69 12.59 13.00 -1.85
C PRO A 69 13.48 13.23 -0.62
N LEU A 70 13.64 12.24 0.25
CA LEU A 70 14.46 12.40 1.45
C LEU A 70 15.94 12.52 1.13
N PHE A 71 16.44 11.79 0.12
CA PHE A 71 17.82 11.95 -0.32
C PHE A 71 18.05 13.21 -1.16
N ALA A 72 17.01 13.70 -1.84
CA ALA A 72 17.11 14.92 -2.64
C ALA A 72 17.07 16.19 -1.80
N HIS A 73 16.49 16.15 -0.62
CA HIS A 73 16.38 17.30 0.27
C HIS A 73 17.70 17.54 1.01
N GLU A 74 18.13 18.79 1.07
CA GLU A 74 19.41 19.17 1.70
C GLU A 74 19.44 18.87 3.21
N ASN A 75 18.30 19.00 3.88
CA ASN A 75 18.22 18.86 5.34
C ASN A 75 16.87 18.23 5.75
N PRO A 76 16.68 16.91 5.57
CA PRO A 76 15.40 16.25 5.81
C PRO A 76 15.16 16.01 7.30
N LYS A 77 14.77 17.03 8.02
CA LYS A 77 14.52 17.00 9.48
C LYS A 77 13.06 16.69 9.81
N ARG A 78 12.12 17.11 8.95
CA ARG A 78 10.68 17.00 9.20
C ARG A 78 10.00 16.43 7.97
N LEU A 79 9.15 15.45 8.19
CA LEU A 79 8.37 14.79 7.15
C LEU A 79 6.89 14.84 7.50
N LEU A 80 6.07 15.22 6.53
CA LEU A 80 4.62 15.03 6.58
C LEU A 80 4.22 14.00 5.53
N VAL A 81 3.51 12.97 5.96
CA VAL A 81 2.89 11.98 5.07
C VAL A 81 1.38 12.24 5.05
N VAL A 82 0.82 12.52 3.89
CA VAL A 82 -0.63 12.67 3.72
C VAL A 82 -1.18 11.34 3.21
N GLY A 83 -2.07 10.72 3.98
CA GLY A 83 -2.51 9.35 3.75
C GLY A 83 -1.54 8.34 4.37
N GLY A 84 -1.12 7.34 3.62
CA GLY A 84 -0.11 6.40 4.08
C GLY A 84 -0.53 5.47 5.21
N GLY A 85 -1.82 5.17 5.32
CA GLY A 85 -2.39 4.38 6.41
C GLY A 85 -1.90 2.93 6.46
N ASP A 86 -1.27 2.43 5.40
CA ASP A 86 -0.65 1.12 5.39
C ASP A 86 0.70 1.07 6.14
N GLY A 87 1.28 2.24 6.46
CA GLY A 87 2.53 2.35 7.22
C GLY A 87 3.81 2.14 6.41
N GLY A 88 3.72 1.83 5.12
CA GLY A 88 4.90 1.52 4.29
C GLY A 88 5.84 2.70 4.13
N VAL A 89 5.32 3.90 3.89
CA VAL A 89 6.14 5.12 3.79
C VAL A 89 6.82 5.43 5.11
N LEU A 90 6.10 5.32 6.24
CA LEU A 90 6.69 5.56 7.56
C LEU A 90 7.79 4.55 7.88
N ARG A 91 7.62 3.30 7.52
CA ARG A 91 8.64 2.26 7.69
C ARG A 91 9.92 2.64 6.95
N GLU A 92 9.81 3.04 5.68
CA GLU A 92 10.97 3.42 4.88
C GLU A 92 11.59 4.74 5.33
N ALA A 93 10.76 5.74 5.61
CA ALA A 93 11.24 7.03 6.13
C ALA A 93 11.96 6.90 7.46
N GLY A 94 11.52 5.99 8.32
CA GLY A 94 12.16 5.72 9.62
C GLY A 94 13.58 5.20 9.53
N LYS A 95 14.04 4.79 8.36
CA LYS A 95 15.44 4.39 8.12
C LYS A 95 16.39 5.57 7.97
N HIS A 96 15.86 6.80 7.85
CA HIS A 96 16.65 8.01 7.72
C HIS A 96 16.99 8.60 9.09
N PRO A 97 18.26 8.55 9.54
CA PRO A 97 18.62 9.01 10.88
C PRO A 97 18.52 10.53 11.05
N GLU A 98 18.48 11.29 9.97
CA GLU A 98 18.36 12.74 9.99
C GLU A 98 16.96 13.22 10.37
N LEU A 99 15.94 12.40 10.17
CA LEU A 99 14.55 12.76 10.51
C LEU A 99 14.38 12.88 12.02
N GLU A 100 13.82 13.98 12.45
CA GLU A 100 13.49 14.26 13.85
C GLU A 100 11.99 14.13 14.11
N VAL A 101 11.16 14.47 13.11
CA VAL A 101 9.70 14.48 13.21
C VAL A 101 9.09 13.85 11.96
N MET A 102 8.18 12.91 12.19
CA MET A 102 7.32 12.34 11.15
C MET A 102 5.87 12.49 11.58
N ASP A 103 5.09 13.23 10.80
CA ASP A 103 3.66 13.39 11.00
C ASP A 103 2.90 12.63 9.89
N ILE A 104 1.73 12.06 10.25
CA ILE A 104 0.87 11.33 9.32
C ILE A 104 -0.60 11.76 9.51
#